data_39456dcf5dcecbc78345b49250029662
#
_entry.id   39456dcf5dcecbc78345b49250029662
#
_cell.length_a   1.000
_cell.length_b   1.000
_cell.length_c   1.000
_cell.angle_alpha   90.00
_cell.angle_beta   90.00
_cell.angle_gamma   90.00
#
_symmetry.space_group_name_H-M   'P 1'
#
loop_
_entity.id
_entity.type
_entity.pdbx_description
1 polymer ?
#
loop_
_entity_poly.entity_id
_entity_poly.type
_entity_poly.pdbx_seq_one_letter_code
_entity_poly.pdbx_strand_id
1 'polypeptide(L)'
;MIPWIVEVIAVLYNLFGTEFIFKISANNEYQRCEGVILGYISLMIYFAYSIYSVYHSKKQGINLNFFPVLFFVGPCVVGVLIQFFCYGITTSWVLVAVALTFVQMQSYAENLYMDELSGLFNRRYFNAVLAERENTNRRPL
;
A
#
# COMPACT_ATOMS: atom_id res chain seq x y z
N MET A 1 -2.24 7.24 14.61
CA MET A 1 -1.51 8.49 14.90
C MET A 1 -0.38 8.26 15.91
N ILE A 2 -0.58 7.47 16.97
CA ILE A 2 0.42 7.26 18.04
C ILE A 2 1.78 6.73 17.52
N PRO A 3 1.86 5.69 16.66
CA PRO A 3 3.14 5.17 16.19
C PRO A 3 3.99 6.20 15.45
N TRP A 4 3.35 7.02 14.60
CA TRP A 4 4.03 8.09 13.86
C TRP A 4 4.64 9.16 14.77
N ILE A 5 3.94 9.53 15.85
CA ILE A 5 4.45 10.51 16.83
C ILE A 5 5.71 9.96 17.51
N VAL A 6 5.71 8.67 17.86
CA VAL A 6 6.88 8.00 18.46
C VAL A 6 8.07 8.03 17.50
N GLU A 7 7.85 7.77 16.19
CA GLU A 7 8.91 7.85 15.18
C GLU A 7 9.47 9.26 15.06
N VAL A 8 8.60 10.28 14.99
CA VAL A 8 9.06 11.68 14.91
C VAL A 8 9.91 12.04 16.13
N ILE A 9 9.48 11.65 17.32
CA ILE A 9 10.24 11.89 18.56
C ILE A 9 11.59 11.17 18.48
N ALA A 10 11.63 9.92 18.04
CA ALA A 10 12.87 9.15 17.94
C ALA A 10 13.85 9.75 16.91
N VAL A 11 13.34 10.26 15.78
CA VAL A 11 14.17 10.97 14.78
C VAL A 11 14.70 12.27 15.35
N LEU A 12 13.86 13.06 16.02
CA LEU A 12 14.31 14.29 16.69
C LEU A 12 15.37 13.99 17.76
N TYR A 13 15.20 12.94 18.54
CA TYR A 13 16.17 12.49 19.53
C TYR A 13 17.51 12.13 18.89
N ASN A 14 17.49 11.52 17.71
CA ASN A 14 18.71 11.20 16.96
C ASN A 14 19.47 12.46 16.50
N LEU A 15 18.76 13.57 16.21
CA LEU A 15 19.39 14.87 15.83
C LEU A 15 20.21 15.48 16.97
N PHE A 16 19.90 15.16 18.23
CA PHE A 16 20.69 15.61 19.39
C PHE A 16 21.96 14.78 19.64
N GLY A 17 22.40 13.99 18.65
CA GLY A 17 23.68 13.27 18.69
C GLY A 17 23.65 11.94 19.43
N THR A 18 22.48 11.34 19.62
CA THR A 18 22.33 10.07 20.34
C THR A 18 22.63 8.83 19.50
N GLU A 19 22.86 8.99 18.17
CA GLU A 19 23.16 7.89 17.23
C GLU A 19 22.21 6.67 17.37
N PHE A 20 20.95 6.93 17.75
CA PHE A 20 19.99 5.87 18.08
C PHE A 20 19.41 5.20 16.83
N ILE A 21 19.02 5.98 15.81
CA ILE A 21 18.40 5.46 14.58
C ILE A 21 19.46 5.22 13.51
N PHE A 22 20.34 6.20 13.31
CA PHE A 22 21.43 6.13 12.36
C PHE A 22 22.64 6.90 12.85
N LYS A 23 23.80 6.51 12.36
CA LYS A 23 25.04 7.26 12.53
C LYS A 23 25.73 7.40 11.19
N ILE A 24 26.50 8.49 11.07
CA ILE A 24 27.38 8.72 9.93
C ILE A 24 28.80 8.45 10.41
N SER A 25 29.45 7.44 9.80
CA SER A 25 30.84 7.11 10.11
C SER A 25 31.80 8.24 9.68
N ALA A 26 33.00 8.26 10.22
CA ALA A 26 34.05 9.21 9.84
C ALA A 26 34.38 9.18 8.32
N ASN A 27 34.07 8.09 7.64
CA ASN A 27 34.21 7.91 6.18
C ASN A 27 32.98 8.38 5.38
N ASN A 28 32.06 9.13 5.98
CA ASN A 28 30.77 9.52 5.37
C ASN A 28 29.87 8.35 4.97
N GLU A 29 30.01 7.19 5.62
CA GLU A 29 29.15 6.05 5.40
C GLU A 29 27.97 6.07 6.37
N TYR A 30 26.75 5.90 5.82
CA TYR A 30 25.54 5.75 6.60
C TYR A 30 25.47 4.35 7.23
N GLN A 31 25.32 4.28 8.53
CA GLN A 31 25.14 3.03 9.26
C GLN A 31 23.81 3.05 10.03
N ARG A 32 23.04 1.97 9.88
CA ARG A 32 21.77 1.79 10.63
C ARG A 32 22.10 1.39 12.06
N CYS A 33 21.41 2.00 13.03
CA CYS A 33 21.44 1.62 14.43
C CYS A 33 20.16 0.86 14.82
N GLU A 34 20.10 0.38 16.04
CA GLU A 34 19.00 -0.45 16.54
C GLU A 34 17.63 0.26 16.50
N GLY A 35 17.60 1.57 16.61
CA GLY A 35 16.37 2.37 16.57
C GLY A 35 15.59 2.29 15.26
N VAL A 36 16.19 1.84 14.16
CA VAL A 36 15.49 1.61 12.88
C VAL A 36 14.38 0.55 13.03
N ILE A 37 14.51 -0.36 13.98
CA ILE A 37 13.49 -1.38 14.26
C ILE A 37 12.14 -0.74 14.63
N LEU A 38 12.13 0.43 15.29
CA LEU A 38 10.91 1.15 15.62
C LEU A 38 10.09 1.48 14.37
N GLY A 39 10.75 1.92 13.30
CA GLY A 39 10.09 2.19 12.02
C GLY A 39 9.43 0.94 11.42
N TYR A 40 10.10 -0.20 11.45
CA TYR A 40 9.52 -1.46 10.97
C TYR A 40 8.34 -1.92 11.83
N ILE A 41 8.41 -1.78 13.16
CA ILE A 41 7.30 -2.10 14.07
C ILE A 41 6.10 -1.21 13.79
N SER A 42 6.29 0.10 13.66
CA SER A 42 5.20 1.04 13.34
C SER A 42 4.53 0.70 12.03
N LEU A 43 5.31 0.36 11.02
CA LEU A 43 4.81 -0.03 9.71
C LEU A 43 3.98 -1.31 9.77
N MET A 44 4.42 -2.31 10.53
CA MET A 44 3.67 -3.55 10.77
C MET A 44 2.34 -3.27 11.50
N ILE A 45 2.33 -2.35 12.47
CA ILE A 45 1.10 -1.94 13.18
C ILE A 45 0.11 -1.31 12.20
N TYR A 46 0.56 -0.41 11.30
CA TYR A 46 -0.31 0.20 10.30
C TYR A 46 -0.84 -0.81 9.29
N PHE A 47 -0.04 -1.79 8.86
CA PHE A 47 -0.52 -2.87 7.99
C PHE A 47 -1.58 -3.73 8.66
N ALA A 48 -1.34 -4.15 9.91
CA ALA A 48 -2.30 -4.92 10.68
C ALA A 48 -3.63 -4.15 10.87
N TYR A 49 -3.54 -2.85 11.17
CA TYR A 49 -4.70 -1.99 11.31
C TYR A 49 -5.45 -1.81 9.97
N SER A 50 -4.75 -1.67 8.86
CA SER A 50 -5.36 -1.58 7.52
C SER A 50 -6.16 -2.84 7.18
N ILE A 51 -5.57 -4.01 7.37
CA ILE A 51 -6.23 -5.31 7.15
C ILE A 51 -7.45 -5.46 8.07
N TYR A 52 -7.29 -5.14 9.36
CA TYR A 52 -8.39 -5.18 10.34
C TYR A 52 -9.54 -4.24 9.92
N SER A 53 -9.23 -3.03 9.51
CA SER A 53 -10.23 -2.03 9.08
C SER A 53 -11.05 -2.53 7.89
N VAL A 54 -10.40 -3.12 6.89
CA VAL A 54 -11.10 -3.69 5.72
C VAL A 54 -11.97 -4.87 6.12
N TYR A 55 -11.44 -5.77 6.96
CA TYR A 55 -12.21 -6.91 7.46
C TYR A 55 -13.45 -6.47 8.24
N HIS A 56 -13.31 -5.49 9.12
CA HIS A 56 -14.39 -4.93 9.93
C HIS A 56 -15.46 -4.24 9.06
N SER A 57 -15.06 -3.44 8.07
CA SER A 57 -15.97 -2.79 7.14
C SER A 57 -16.76 -3.79 6.32
N LYS A 58 -16.12 -4.88 5.86
CA LYS A 58 -16.81 -5.96 5.16
C LYS A 58 -17.86 -6.64 6.02
N LYS A 59 -17.59 -6.83 7.32
CA LYS A 59 -18.56 -7.41 8.28
C LYS A 59 -19.77 -6.49 8.53
N GLN A 60 -19.61 -5.18 8.35
CA GLN A 60 -20.71 -4.20 8.44
C GLN A 60 -21.55 -4.10 7.15
N GLY A 61 -21.32 -4.96 6.15
CA GLY A 61 -22.06 -4.96 4.90
C GLY A 61 -21.61 -3.90 3.89
N ILE A 62 -20.53 -3.18 4.16
CA ILE A 62 -19.93 -2.25 3.22
C ILE A 62 -19.11 -3.08 2.23
N ASN A 63 -19.57 -3.13 0.96
CA ASN A 63 -18.84 -3.79 -0.12
C ASN A 63 -17.59 -2.97 -0.50
N LEU A 64 -16.56 -3.00 0.35
CA LEU A 64 -15.24 -2.52 -0.03
C LEU A 64 -14.57 -3.60 -0.88
N ASN A 65 -14.22 -3.23 -2.11
CA ASN A 65 -13.37 -4.08 -2.92
C ASN A 65 -12.04 -4.28 -2.18
N PHE A 66 -11.80 -5.50 -1.73
CA PHE A 66 -10.54 -5.86 -1.04
C PHE A 66 -9.33 -5.80 -1.98
N PHE A 67 -9.58 -5.90 -3.26
CA PHE A 67 -8.56 -5.96 -4.30
C PHE A 67 -7.62 -4.75 -4.33
N PRO A 68 -8.07 -3.47 -4.26
CA PRO A 68 -7.17 -2.32 -4.24
C PRO A 68 -6.23 -2.30 -3.02
N VAL A 69 -6.73 -2.72 -1.86
CA VAL A 69 -5.93 -2.76 -0.62
C VAL A 69 -4.80 -3.77 -0.73
N LEU A 70 -5.07 -4.96 -1.27
CA LEU A 70 -4.06 -6.00 -1.46
C LEU A 70 -2.98 -5.56 -2.46
N PHE A 71 -3.38 -4.91 -3.56
CA PHE A 71 -2.47 -4.38 -4.57
C PHE A 71 -1.60 -3.22 -4.06
N PHE A 72 -2.08 -2.49 -3.07
CA PHE A 72 -1.27 -1.46 -2.40
C PHE A 72 -0.32 -2.06 -1.36
N VAL A 73 -0.84 -2.91 -0.48
CA VAL A 73 -0.08 -3.49 0.65
C VAL A 73 0.99 -4.47 0.16
N GLY A 74 0.69 -5.28 -0.87
CA GLY A 74 1.62 -6.31 -1.38
C GLY A 74 2.98 -5.75 -1.80
N PRO A 75 3.05 -4.82 -2.76
CA PRO A 75 4.31 -4.20 -3.17
C PRO A 75 5.03 -3.48 -2.04
N CYS A 76 4.30 -2.83 -1.12
CA CYS A 76 4.90 -2.16 0.03
C CYS A 76 5.62 -3.15 0.95
N VAL A 77 4.99 -4.29 1.26
CA VAL A 77 5.60 -5.36 2.08
C VAL A 77 6.85 -5.92 1.39
N VAL A 78 6.76 -6.22 0.09
CA VAL A 78 7.90 -6.70 -0.69
C VAL A 78 9.05 -5.69 -0.66
N GLY A 79 8.76 -4.39 -0.84
CA GLY A 79 9.77 -3.33 -0.77
C GLY A 79 10.48 -3.25 0.57
N VAL A 80 9.71 -3.37 1.66
CA VAL A 80 10.28 -3.39 3.02
C VAL A 80 11.14 -4.62 3.26
N LEU A 81 10.71 -5.80 2.82
CA LEU A 81 11.49 -7.02 2.93
C LEU A 81 12.82 -6.92 2.15
N ILE A 82 12.79 -6.44 0.91
CA ILE A 82 14.01 -6.21 0.12
C ILE A 82 14.93 -5.24 0.84
N GLN A 83 14.41 -4.14 1.35
CA GLN A 83 15.19 -3.13 2.06
C GLN A 83 15.76 -3.63 3.39
N PHE A 84 15.09 -4.59 4.03
CA PHE A 84 15.57 -5.22 5.25
C PHE A 84 16.80 -6.11 4.98
N PHE A 85 16.74 -6.94 3.91
CA PHE A 85 17.81 -7.86 3.55
C PHE A 85 18.94 -7.23 2.73
N CYS A 86 18.62 -6.25 1.87
CA CYS A 86 19.58 -5.59 0.99
C CYS A 86 19.89 -4.19 1.51
N TYR A 87 21.04 -4.04 2.16
CA TYR A 87 21.50 -2.76 2.67
C TYR A 87 21.82 -1.78 1.52
N GLY A 88 21.39 -0.52 1.68
CA GLY A 88 21.68 0.55 0.71
C GLY A 88 20.71 0.69 -0.46
N ILE A 89 19.72 -0.19 -0.60
CA ILE A 89 18.72 -0.11 -1.67
C ILE A 89 17.44 0.54 -1.15
N THR A 90 17.07 1.70 -1.70
CA THR A 90 15.82 2.43 -1.38
C THR A 90 14.70 2.07 -2.36
N THR A 91 14.33 0.80 -2.44
CA THR A 91 13.28 0.29 -3.34
C THR A 91 11.86 0.58 -2.87
N SER A 92 11.66 0.81 -1.56
CA SER A 92 10.33 0.99 -0.98
C SER A 92 9.56 2.16 -1.60
N TRP A 93 10.19 3.30 -1.86
CA TRP A 93 9.52 4.45 -2.48
C TRP A 93 9.06 4.19 -3.91
N VAL A 94 9.85 3.46 -4.68
CA VAL A 94 9.49 3.07 -6.06
C VAL A 94 8.28 2.13 -6.03
N LEU A 95 8.27 1.15 -5.14
CA LEU A 95 7.15 0.21 -5.02
C LEU A 95 5.88 0.86 -4.47
N VAL A 96 5.98 1.84 -3.57
CA VAL A 96 4.85 2.67 -3.13
C VAL A 96 4.28 3.47 -4.31
N ALA A 97 5.12 4.09 -5.14
CA ALA A 97 4.68 4.84 -6.31
C ALA A 97 3.97 3.94 -7.32
N VAL A 98 4.51 2.75 -7.59
CA VAL A 98 3.88 1.74 -8.46
C VAL A 98 2.53 1.31 -7.87
N ALA A 99 2.46 1.00 -6.58
CA ALA A 99 1.23 0.60 -5.90
C ALA A 99 0.15 1.68 -5.98
N LEU A 100 0.51 2.96 -5.76
CA LEU A 100 -0.42 4.09 -5.90
C LEU A 100 -0.93 4.24 -7.34
N THR A 101 -0.06 4.05 -8.32
CA THR A 101 -0.45 4.10 -9.74
C THR A 101 -1.47 3.00 -10.06
N PHE A 102 -1.27 1.78 -9.57
CA PHE A 102 -2.23 0.69 -9.74
C PHE A 102 -3.59 1.01 -9.11
N VAL A 103 -3.60 1.51 -7.86
CA VAL A 103 -4.85 1.89 -7.17
C VAL A 103 -5.57 3.00 -7.94
N GLN A 104 -4.85 4.00 -8.45
CA GLN A 104 -5.44 5.06 -9.28
C GLN A 104 -6.03 4.51 -10.57
N MET A 105 -5.28 3.67 -11.30
CA MET A 105 -5.79 3.05 -12.55
C MET A 105 -7.06 2.25 -12.30
N GLN A 106 -7.14 1.52 -11.18
CA GLN A 106 -8.34 0.78 -10.85
C GLN A 106 -9.52 1.68 -10.53
N SER A 107 -9.30 2.74 -9.74
CA SER A 107 -10.34 3.73 -9.44
C SER A 107 -10.86 4.41 -10.73
N TYR A 108 -9.97 4.73 -11.66
CA TYR A 108 -10.39 5.25 -12.98
C TYR A 108 -11.18 4.23 -13.77
N ALA A 109 -10.78 2.96 -13.77
CA ALA A 109 -11.51 1.90 -14.47
C ALA A 109 -12.92 1.70 -13.91
N GLU A 110 -13.09 1.73 -12.59
CA GLU A 110 -14.41 1.65 -11.94
C GLU A 110 -15.29 2.86 -12.29
N ASN A 111 -14.75 4.08 -12.27
CA ASN A 111 -15.47 5.30 -12.63
C ASN A 111 -15.90 5.33 -14.11
N LEU A 112 -15.15 4.68 -15.01
CA LEU A 112 -15.52 4.57 -16.42
C LEU A 112 -16.81 3.76 -16.65
N TYR A 113 -17.20 2.92 -15.70
CA TYR A 113 -18.39 2.07 -15.80
C TYR A 113 -19.62 2.62 -15.07
N MET A 114 -19.44 3.68 -14.26
CA MET A 114 -20.52 4.36 -13.56
C MET A 114 -20.89 5.67 -14.24
N ASP A 115 -22.17 5.99 -14.23
CA ASP A 115 -22.68 7.29 -14.65
C ASP A 115 -22.63 8.25 -13.47
N GLU A 116 -21.90 9.38 -13.60
CA GLU A 116 -21.70 10.34 -12.53
C GLU A 116 -22.99 10.99 -12.03
N LEU A 117 -24.04 11.07 -12.88
CA LEU A 117 -25.30 11.73 -12.54
C LEU A 117 -26.29 10.80 -11.84
N SER A 118 -26.37 9.55 -12.30
CA SER A 118 -27.35 8.60 -11.79
C SER A 118 -26.79 7.62 -10.76
N GLY A 119 -25.46 7.48 -10.68
CA GLY A 119 -24.80 6.46 -9.85
C GLY A 119 -25.04 5.03 -10.31
N LEU A 120 -25.63 4.85 -11.49
CA LEU A 120 -25.90 3.54 -12.11
C LEU A 120 -24.78 3.15 -13.08
N PHE A 121 -24.73 1.85 -13.41
CA PHE A 121 -23.83 1.37 -14.44
C PHE A 121 -24.19 1.96 -15.81
N ASN A 122 -23.20 2.48 -16.50
CA ASN A 122 -23.39 3.09 -17.82
C ASN A 122 -23.48 2.01 -18.93
N ARG A 123 -23.87 2.45 -20.14
CA ARG A 123 -23.99 1.60 -21.33
C ARG A 123 -22.70 0.82 -21.64
N ARG A 124 -21.55 1.35 -21.28
CA ARG A 124 -20.25 0.72 -21.53
C ARG A 124 -20.06 -0.54 -20.68
N TYR A 125 -20.49 -0.50 -19.42
CA TYR A 125 -20.51 -1.68 -18.54
C TYR A 125 -21.44 -2.77 -19.10
N PHE A 126 -22.66 -2.40 -19.50
CA PHE A 126 -23.61 -3.34 -20.07
C PHE A 126 -23.06 -4.05 -21.32
N ASN A 127 -22.44 -3.32 -22.23
CA ASN A 127 -21.82 -3.90 -23.42
C ASN A 127 -20.63 -4.81 -23.09
N ALA A 128 -19.82 -4.47 -22.08
CA ALA A 128 -18.72 -5.31 -21.62
C ALA A 128 -19.22 -6.65 -21.06
N VAL A 129 -20.27 -6.63 -20.23
CA VAL A 129 -20.87 -7.84 -19.65
C VAL A 129 -21.50 -8.72 -20.74
N LEU A 130 -22.15 -8.14 -21.76
CA LEU A 130 -22.70 -8.90 -22.88
C LEU A 130 -21.60 -9.60 -23.69
N ALA A 131 -20.50 -8.88 -23.99
CA ALA A 131 -19.36 -9.46 -24.71
C ALA A 131 -18.69 -10.61 -23.94
N GLU A 132 -18.61 -10.49 -22.62
CA GLU A 132 -18.07 -11.55 -21.76
C GLU A 132 -18.96 -12.79 -21.77
N ARG A 133 -20.29 -12.62 -21.69
CA ARG A 133 -21.25 -13.74 -21.77
C ARG A 133 -21.23 -14.43 -23.14
N GLU A 134 -21.11 -13.68 -24.22
CA GLU A 134 -20.98 -14.26 -25.56
C GLU A 134 -19.71 -15.10 -25.69
N ASN A 135 -18.58 -14.62 -25.16
CA ASN A 135 -17.32 -15.36 -25.16
C ASN A 135 -17.37 -16.61 -24.30
N THR A 136 -18.08 -16.59 -23.19
CA THR A 136 -18.26 -17.74 -22.31
C THR A 136 -19.13 -18.82 -22.98
N ASN A 137 -20.17 -18.41 -23.66
CA ASN A 137 -21.06 -19.34 -24.40
C ASN A 137 -20.42 -19.94 -25.68
N ARG A 138 -19.37 -19.32 -26.21
CA ARG A 138 -18.64 -19.80 -27.40
C ARG A 138 -17.45 -20.72 -27.06
N ARG A 139 -17.14 -20.99 -25.78
CA ARG A 139 -16.13 -21.98 -25.41
C ARG A 139 -16.76 -23.35 -25.47
N PRO A 140 -16.43 -24.23 -26.46
CA PRO A 140 -16.87 -25.62 -26.45
C PRO A 140 -16.25 -26.32 -25.23
N LEU A 141 -17.03 -27.20 -24.62
CA LEU A 141 -16.64 -28.13 -23.56
C LEU A 141 -15.50 -29.03 -24.02
#